data_0e63c1112711752de9946a9837f48706
#
_entry.id   0e63c1112711752de9946a9837f48706
#
_cell.length_a   1.000
_cell.length_b   1.000
_cell.length_c   1.000
_cell.angle_alpha   90.00
_cell.angle_beta   90.00
_cell.angle_gamma   90.00
#
_symmetry.space_group_name_H-M   'P 1'
#
loop_
_entity.id
_entity.type
_entity.pdbx_description
1 polymer ?
#
loop_
_entity_poly.entity_id
_entity_poly.type
_entity_poly.pdbx_seq_one_letter_code
_entity_poly.pdbx_strand_id
1 'polypeptide(L)'
;LTDPFRVVAGFFQARKRIQEWKIDLVFSKGGFVAVPVIFAAASLGIPIICHESDITPGLANKLTIPFTKKICCNFPETLNYLPKEKTVLSGTPIREELRRGSKEEGQKLCGFSGDKPVVMVFGGSLGAQSINETVRGALEMLLPTYNIVHICGKDKMDNMRLSVPGYKQFEYVKKEMKDLFAMADVVVS
;
A
#
# COMPACT_ATOMS: atom_id res chain seq x y z
N LEU A 1 22.20 -1.58 5.92
CA LEU A 1 23.11 -0.86 4.98
C LEU A 1 24.32 -1.74 4.66
N THR A 2 24.09 -2.95 4.25
CA THR A 2 25.04 -3.99 4.60
C THR A 2 25.82 -4.55 3.47
N ASP A 3 25.76 -4.02 2.28
CA ASP A 3 26.70 -4.57 1.30
C ASP A 3 26.81 -3.68 0.05
N PRO A 4 27.79 -2.79 -0.04
CA PRO A 4 28.05 -2.03 -1.26
C PRO A 4 28.28 -2.93 -2.48
N PHE A 5 28.82 -4.14 -2.27
CA PHE A 5 28.99 -5.14 -3.33
C PHE A 5 27.65 -5.64 -3.89
N ARG A 6 26.63 -5.80 -3.03
CA ARG A 6 25.29 -6.19 -3.49
C ARG A 6 24.62 -5.07 -4.30
N VAL A 7 24.83 -3.81 -3.94
CA VAL A 7 24.33 -2.66 -4.70
C VAL A 7 24.96 -2.62 -6.09
N VAL A 8 26.28 -2.82 -6.17
CA VAL A 8 27.01 -2.86 -7.45
C VAL A 8 26.58 -4.07 -8.29
N ALA A 9 26.47 -5.24 -7.69
CA ALA A 9 25.96 -6.42 -8.37
C ALA A 9 24.53 -6.21 -8.88
N GLY A 10 23.67 -5.59 -8.06
CA GLY A 10 22.30 -5.21 -8.42
C GLY A 10 22.23 -4.25 -9.61
N PHE A 11 23.16 -3.30 -9.70
CA PHE A 11 23.28 -2.39 -10.85
C PHE A 11 23.54 -3.17 -12.15
N PHE A 12 24.52 -4.06 -12.17
CA PHE A 12 24.85 -4.83 -13.37
C PHE A 12 23.75 -5.82 -13.75
N GLN A 13 23.11 -6.45 -12.76
CA GLN A 13 21.96 -7.32 -13.00
C GLN A 13 20.78 -6.53 -13.59
N ALA A 14 20.45 -5.38 -13.01
CA ALA A 14 19.38 -4.52 -13.51
C ALA A 14 19.67 -4.04 -14.94
N ARG A 15 20.91 -3.58 -15.20
CA ARG A 15 21.33 -3.13 -16.51
C ARG A 15 21.15 -4.21 -17.58
N LYS A 16 21.58 -5.44 -17.28
CA LYS A 16 21.40 -6.61 -18.16
C LYS A 16 19.91 -6.84 -18.45
N ARG A 17 19.06 -6.87 -17.41
CA ARG A 17 17.62 -7.12 -17.55
C ARG A 17 16.90 -6.01 -18.34
N ILE A 18 17.24 -4.75 -18.11
CA ILE A 18 16.68 -3.61 -18.83
C ILE A 18 16.96 -3.75 -20.35
N GLN A 19 18.18 -4.16 -20.71
CA GLN A 19 18.55 -4.39 -22.11
C GLN A 19 17.87 -5.63 -22.71
N GLU A 20 17.88 -6.76 -22.01
CA GLU A 20 17.25 -8.01 -22.46
C GLU A 20 15.74 -7.84 -22.70
N TRP A 21 15.07 -7.13 -21.82
CA TRP A 21 13.61 -6.91 -21.88
C TRP A 21 13.22 -5.71 -22.72
N LYS A 22 14.19 -4.98 -23.27
CA LYS A 22 13.97 -3.77 -24.09
C LYS A 22 13.03 -2.77 -23.42
N ILE A 23 13.36 -2.42 -22.17
CA ILE A 23 12.55 -1.52 -21.36
C ILE A 23 12.61 -0.09 -21.90
N ASP A 24 11.47 0.52 -22.16
CA ASP A 24 11.33 1.89 -22.65
C ASP A 24 11.16 2.93 -21.55
N LEU A 25 10.73 2.53 -20.36
CA LEU A 25 10.46 3.40 -19.21
C LEU A 25 10.65 2.65 -17.90
N VAL A 26 11.25 3.30 -16.91
CA VAL A 26 11.31 2.79 -15.53
C VAL A 26 10.42 3.65 -14.63
N PHE A 27 9.51 2.99 -13.92
CA PHE A 27 8.69 3.60 -12.87
C PHE A 27 9.15 3.09 -11.51
N SER A 28 9.44 4.00 -10.58
CA SER A 28 9.90 3.68 -9.23
C SER A 28 8.99 4.30 -8.17
N LYS A 29 8.56 3.48 -7.22
CA LYS A 29 7.88 3.92 -5.98
C LYS A 29 8.86 4.27 -4.85
N GLY A 30 10.16 4.29 -5.14
CA GLY A 30 11.20 4.50 -4.14
C GLY A 30 11.64 3.22 -3.44
N GLY A 31 12.29 3.40 -2.31
CA GLY A 31 12.92 2.32 -1.55
C GLY A 31 14.37 2.05 -1.99
N PHE A 32 15.17 1.51 -1.05
CA PHE A 32 16.62 1.33 -1.25
C PHE A 32 16.96 0.41 -2.42
N VAL A 33 16.16 -0.62 -2.64
CA VAL A 33 16.37 -1.60 -3.72
C VAL A 33 16.17 -0.99 -5.11
N ALA A 34 15.43 0.10 -5.22
CA ALA A 34 15.23 0.80 -6.50
C ALA A 34 16.47 1.58 -6.96
N VAL A 35 17.36 1.98 -6.05
CA VAL A 35 18.53 2.83 -6.35
C VAL A 35 19.42 2.23 -7.46
N PRO A 36 19.93 0.98 -7.35
CA PRO A 36 20.74 0.38 -8.40
C PRO A 36 19.99 0.22 -9.74
N VAL A 37 18.68 -0.01 -9.71
CA VAL A 37 17.85 -0.11 -10.92
C VAL A 37 17.75 1.24 -11.62
N ILE A 38 17.54 2.32 -10.87
CA ILE A 38 17.46 3.68 -11.42
C ILE A 38 18.79 4.11 -12.04
N PHE A 39 19.91 3.83 -11.37
CA PHE A 39 21.22 4.12 -11.93
C PHE A 39 21.53 3.32 -13.20
N ALA A 40 21.11 2.05 -13.23
CA ALA A 40 21.23 1.23 -14.44
C ALA A 40 20.40 1.80 -15.59
N ALA A 41 19.15 2.19 -15.36
CA ALA A 41 18.30 2.81 -16.36
C ALA A 41 18.88 4.14 -16.86
N ALA A 42 19.34 4.99 -15.94
CA ALA A 42 19.99 6.25 -16.27
C ALA A 42 21.23 6.05 -17.15
N SER A 43 22.08 5.04 -16.84
CA SER A 43 23.27 4.70 -17.62
C SER A 43 22.98 4.21 -19.05
N LEU A 44 21.73 3.80 -19.30
CA LEU A 44 21.23 3.37 -20.61
C LEU A 44 20.41 4.44 -21.31
N GLY A 45 20.24 5.62 -20.71
CA GLY A 45 19.42 6.70 -21.27
C GLY A 45 17.90 6.42 -21.21
N ILE A 46 17.48 5.42 -20.44
CA ILE A 46 16.07 5.07 -20.29
C ILE A 46 15.38 6.12 -19.38
N PRO A 47 14.24 6.70 -19.80
CA PRO A 47 13.51 7.66 -19.01
C PRO A 47 13.00 7.04 -17.71
N ILE A 48 13.05 7.82 -16.62
CA ILE A 48 12.67 7.37 -15.28
C ILE A 48 11.60 8.30 -14.73
N ILE A 49 10.54 7.70 -14.18
CA ILE A 49 9.52 8.38 -13.38
C ILE A 49 9.60 7.84 -11.96
N CYS A 50 9.72 8.73 -10.98
CA CYS A 50 9.64 8.36 -9.56
C CYS A 50 8.31 8.81 -8.96
N HIS A 51 7.88 8.12 -7.93
CA HIS A 51 6.73 8.49 -7.12
C HIS A 51 7.12 8.56 -5.65
N GLU A 52 6.91 9.73 -5.02
CA GLU A 52 7.10 9.93 -3.60
C GLU A 52 5.75 9.81 -2.89
N SER A 53 5.70 8.92 -1.93
CA SER A 53 4.47 8.64 -1.17
C SER A 53 4.40 9.37 0.16
N ASP A 54 5.55 9.81 0.67
CA ASP A 54 5.66 10.49 1.95
C ASP A 54 5.68 12.02 1.78
N ILE A 55 5.43 12.76 2.85
CA ILE A 55 5.48 14.23 2.85
C ILE A 55 6.90 14.71 2.57
N THR A 56 7.90 14.05 3.16
CA THR A 56 9.31 14.36 2.93
C THR A 56 9.99 13.24 2.16
N PRO A 57 10.72 13.56 1.06
CA PRO A 57 11.37 12.53 0.26
C PRO A 57 12.36 11.70 1.07
N GLY A 58 12.20 10.37 0.98
CA GLY A 58 13.12 9.43 1.58
C GLY A 58 14.52 9.50 0.93
N LEU A 59 15.55 8.98 1.64
CA LEU A 59 16.94 9.03 1.18
C LEU A 59 17.13 8.41 -0.22
N ALA A 60 16.48 7.28 -0.47
CA ALA A 60 16.55 6.62 -1.77
C ALA A 60 16.03 7.53 -2.91
N ASN A 61 14.89 8.19 -2.70
CA ASN A 61 14.34 9.13 -3.66
C ASN A 61 15.26 10.35 -3.83
N LYS A 62 15.80 10.92 -2.74
CA LYS A 62 16.77 12.03 -2.82
C LYS A 62 17.98 11.71 -3.68
N LEU A 63 18.53 10.50 -3.57
CA LEU A 63 19.67 10.04 -4.37
C LEU A 63 19.30 9.84 -5.86
N THR A 64 18.07 9.53 -6.17
CA THR A 64 17.63 9.19 -7.53
C THR A 64 16.96 10.34 -8.28
N ILE A 65 16.47 11.38 -7.58
CA ILE A 65 15.87 12.59 -8.16
C ILE A 65 16.68 13.19 -9.32
N PRO A 66 18.03 13.35 -9.26
CA PRO A 66 18.80 13.92 -10.35
C PRO A 66 18.62 13.18 -11.70
N PHE A 67 18.40 11.89 -11.64
CA PHE A 67 18.29 10.99 -12.79
C PHE A 67 16.85 10.83 -13.31
N THR A 68 15.86 11.38 -12.61
CA THR A 68 14.45 11.25 -13.00
C THR A 68 14.03 12.32 -13.99
N LYS A 69 13.19 11.92 -14.94
CA LYS A 69 12.54 12.84 -15.90
C LYS A 69 11.31 13.52 -15.29
N LYS A 70 10.54 12.77 -14.47
CA LYS A 70 9.39 13.28 -13.75
C LYS A 70 9.29 12.64 -12.37
N ILE A 71 8.73 13.39 -11.42
CA ILE A 71 8.50 12.97 -10.05
C ILE A 71 7.02 13.21 -9.74
N CYS A 72 6.30 12.15 -9.44
CA CYS A 72 4.94 12.22 -8.92
C CYS A 72 4.99 12.28 -7.39
N CYS A 73 4.05 12.98 -6.76
CA CYS A 73 3.94 12.98 -5.29
C CYS A 73 2.49 12.94 -4.83
N ASN A 74 2.29 12.44 -3.60
CA ASN A 74 0.98 12.30 -2.99
C ASN A 74 0.44 13.59 -2.42
N PHE A 75 1.29 14.39 -1.77
CA PHE A 75 0.89 15.52 -0.94
C PHE A 75 1.35 16.85 -1.51
N PRO A 76 0.55 17.93 -1.41
CA PRO A 76 0.96 19.28 -1.81
C PRO A 76 2.21 19.74 -1.07
N GLU A 77 2.36 19.39 0.20
CA GLU A 77 3.51 19.76 1.04
C GLU A 77 4.83 19.21 0.50
N THR A 78 4.80 18.04 -0.17
CA THR A 78 5.96 17.40 -0.77
C THR A 78 6.58 18.26 -1.89
N LEU A 79 5.77 19.12 -2.54
CA LEU A 79 6.25 20.05 -3.56
C LEU A 79 7.34 21.00 -3.07
N ASN A 80 7.36 21.29 -1.76
CA ASN A 80 8.37 22.15 -1.15
C ASN A 80 9.78 21.51 -1.09
N TYR A 81 9.86 20.20 -1.24
CA TYR A 81 11.08 19.40 -1.13
C TYR A 81 11.60 18.87 -2.45
N LEU A 82 10.85 19.08 -3.53
CA LEU A 82 11.13 18.51 -4.85
C LEU A 82 11.36 19.60 -5.90
N PRO A 83 12.16 19.33 -6.94
CA PRO A 83 12.38 20.28 -8.03
C PRO A 83 11.08 20.52 -8.81
N LYS A 84 10.61 21.76 -8.79
CA LYS A 84 9.29 22.16 -9.32
C LYS A 84 9.10 21.81 -10.80
N GLU A 85 10.14 21.94 -11.60
CA GLU A 85 10.10 21.71 -13.06
C GLU A 85 9.88 20.23 -13.44
N LYS A 86 10.18 19.32 -12.53
CA LYS A 86 10.01 17.88 -12.73
C LYS A 86 8.83 17.30 -11.98
N THR A 87 8.26 18.02 -11.02
CA THR A 87 7.30 17.48 -10.07
C THR A 87 5.85 17.66 -10.52
N VAL A 88 5.05 16.64 -10.28
CA VAL A 88 3.61 16.60 -10.54
C VAL A 88 2.88 16.09 -9.30
N LEU A 89 1.93 16.85 -8.80
CA LEU A 89 1.01 16.38 -7.76
C LEU A 89 0.00 15.42 -8.38
N SER A 90 0.24 14.13 -8.22
CA SER A 90 -0.58 13.07 -8.81
C SER A 90 -1.57 12.44 -7.82
N GLY A 91 -1.32 12.63 -6.53
CA GLY A 91 -1.97 11.84 -5.50
C GLY A 91 -1.52 10.38 -5.50
N THR A 92 -2.12 9.58 -4.64
CA THR A 92 -1.85 8.14 -4.54
C THR A 92 -2.52 7.41 -5.70
N PRO A 93 -1.78 6.60 -6.49
CA PRO A 93 -2.38 5.77 -7.52
C PRO A 93 -3.21 4.65 -6.87
N ILE A 94 -4.50 4.73 -7.04
CA ILE A 94 -5.48 3.77 -6.51
C ILE A 94 -6.07 2.99 -7.69
N ARG A 95 -6.27 1.69 -7.52
CA ARG A 95 -6.94 0.85 -8.52
C ARG A 95 -8.39 1.30 -8.68
N GLU A 96 -8.79 1.57 -9.91
CA GLU A 96 -10.14 2.07 -10.25
C GLU A 96 -11.27 1.14 -9.73
N GLU A 97 -11.02 -0.17 -9.72
CA GLU A 97 -11.96 -1.16 -9.22
C GLU A 97 -12.34 -0.97 -7.75
N LEU A 98 -11.44 -0.40 -6.92
CA LEU A 98 -11.71 -0.16 -5.49
C LEU A 98 -12.77 0.93 -5.27
N ARG A 99 -13.03 1.77 -6.28
CA ARG A 99 -14.06 2.83 -6.21
C ARG A 99 -15.45 2.33 -6.61
N ARG A 100 -15.57 1.09 -7.10
CA ARG A 100 -16.80 0.53 -7.65
C ARG A 100 -17.40 -0.56 -6.75
N GLY A 101 -17.20 -0.43 -5.43
CA GLY A 101 -17.78 -1.34 -4.45
C GLY A 101 -19.25 -1.03 -4.14
N SER A 102 -19.96 -2.03 -3.59
CA SER A 102 -21.32 -1.91 -3.08
C SER A 102 -21.32 -2.14 -1.56
N LYS A 103 -21.95 -1.21 -0.83
CA LYS A 103 -22.16 -1.34 0.62
C LYS A 103 -23.00 -2.57 0.94
N GLU A 104 -24.03 -2.81 0.16
CA GLU A 104 -24.98 -3.92 0.32
C GLU A 104 -24.26 -5.28 0.16
N GLU A 105 -23.40 -5.40 -0.85
CA GLU A 105 -22.60 -6.62 -1.04
C GLU A 105 -21.58 -6.81 0.09
N GLY A 106 -20.98 -5.75 0.59
CA GLY A 106 -20.11 -5.80 1.76
C GLY A 106 -20.85 -6.26 3.02
N GLN A 107 -22.03 -5.70 3.28
CA GLN A 107 -22.89 -6.11 4.40
C GLN A 107 -23.29 -7.58 4.31
N LYS A 108 -23.72 -8.03 3.13
CA LYS A 108 -24.09 -9.42 2.86
C LYS A 108 -22.91 -10.37 3.07
N LEU A 109 -21.72 -10.02 2.56
CA LEU A 109 -20.50 -10.81 2.74
C LEU A 109 -20.13 -10.98 4.22
N CYS A 110 -20.33 -9.94 5.01
CA CYS A 110 -19.99 -9.95 6.44
C CYS A 110 -21.15 -10.53 7.33
N GLY A 111 -22.35 -10.67 6.77
CA GLY A 111 -23.52 -11.02 7.55
C GLY A 111 -23.96 -9.91 8.52
N PHE A 112 -23.67 -8.66 8.16
CA PHE A 112 -24.07 -7.50 8.96
C PHE A 112 -25.47 -7.05 8.57
N SER A 113 -26.28 -6.73 9.57
CA SER A 113 -27.62 -6.18 9.42
C SER A 113 -27.79 -4.97 10.31
N GLY A 114 -28.67 -4.04 9.90
CA GLY A 114 -28.92 -2.79 10.63
C GLY A 114 -27.95 -1.66 10.31
N ASP A 115 -28.05 -0.58 11.10
CA ASP A 115 -27.39 0.70 10.80
C ASP A 115 -26.14 0.98 11.66
N LYS A 116 -25.59 -0.05 12.32
CA LYS A 116 -24.35 0.13 13.08
C LYS A 116 -23.21 0.53 12.15
N PRO A 117 -22.46 1.59 12.49
CA PRO A 117 -21.27 1.95 11.73
C PRO A 117 -20.26 0.80 11.65
N VAL A 118 -19.58 0.68 10.53
CA VAL A 118 -18.63 -0.39 10.25
C VAL A 118 -17.21 0.12 10.38
N VAL A 119 -16.43 -0.47 11.27
CA VAL A 119 -14.98 -0.25 11.38
C VAL A 119 -14.25 -1.40 10.70
N MET A 120 -13.44 -1.08 9.70
CA MET A 120 -12.58 -2.02 9.00
C MET A 120 -11.16 -1.91 9.51
N VAL A 121 -10.57 -3.03 9.93
CA VAL A 121 -9.20 -3.06 10.48
C VAL A 121 -8.32 -4.03 9.71
N PHE A 122 -7.09 -3.60 9.35
CA PHE A 122 -6.09 -4.47 8.75
C PHE A 122 -4.66 -3.97 9.00
N GLY A 123 -3.72 -4.90 9.15
CA GLY A 123 -2.30 -4.64 9.41
C GLY A 123 -1.40 -4.96 8.22
N GLY A 124 -1.82 -4.56 6.99
CA GLY A 124 -1.10 -4.89 5.75
C GLY A 124 -1.33 -6.34 5.29
N SER A 125 -0.65 -6.75 4.20
CA SER A 125 -0.88 -8.03 3.52
C SER A 125 -0.50 -9.27 4.35
N LEU A 126 0.47 -9.14 5.25
CA LEU A 126 0.89 -10.21 6.15
C LEU A 126 0.12 -10.21 7.48
N GLY A 127 -0.66 -9.17 7.73
CA GLY A 127 -1.28 -8.91 9.02
C GLY A 127 -0.26 -8.54 10.11
N ALA A 128 -0.68 -7.72 11.07
CA ALA A 128 0.13 -7.33 12.23
C ALA A 128 -0.45 -7.98 13.50
N GLN A 129 0.35 -8.78 14.20
CA GLN A 129 -0.12 -9.49 15.37
C GLN A 129 -0.58 -8.54 16.49
N SER A 130 0.17 -7.47 16.73
CA SER A 130 -0.19 -6.45 17.73
C SER A 130 -1.54 -5.80 17.44
N ILE A 131 -1.83 -5.48 16.17
CA ILE A 131 -3.15 -4.96 15.76
C ILE A 131 -4.23 -6.01 16.00
N ASN A 132 -3.99 -7.25 15.58
CA ASN A 132 -4.95 -8.33 15.75
C ASN A 132 -5.31 -8.57 17.24
N GLU A 133 -4.32 -8.59 18.12
CA GLU A 133 -4.51 -8.76 19.57
C GLU A 133 -5.25 -7.57 20.17
N THR A 134 -4.87 -6.35 19.82
CA THR A 134 -5.54 -5.13 20.30
C THR A 134 -7.02 -5.10 19.91
N VAL A 135 -7.32 -5.37 18.63
CA VAL A 135 -8.72 -5.41 18.15
C VAL A 135 -9.53 -6.47 18.89
N ARG A 136 -8.98 -7.68 19.04
CA ARG A 136 -9.67 -8.77 19.72
C ARG A 136 -9.91 -8.48 21.20
N GLY A 137 -8.95 -7.81 21.86
CA GLY A 137 -9.11 -7.37 23.25
C GLY A 137 -10.15 -6.26 23.42
N ALA A 138 -10.40 -5.47 22.36
CA ALA A 138 -11.35 -4.36 22.41
C ALA A 138 -12.77 -4.75 21.96
N LEU A 139 -13.03 -5.98 21.50
CA LEU A 139 -14.31 -6.36 20.89
C LEU A 139 -15.50 -6.15 21.83
N GLU A 140 -15.38 -6.51 23.09
CA GLU A 140 -16.48 -6.34 24.07
C GLU A 140 -16.91 -4.87 24.22
N MET A 141 -15.96 -3.94 24.09
CA MET A 141 -16.21 -2.51 24.16
C MET A 141 -16.76 -1.97 22.82
N LEU A 142 -16.32 -2.50 21.68
CA LEU A 142 -16.63 -1.97 20.35
C LEU A 142 -17.96 -2.49 19.81
N LEU A 143 -18.26 -3.78 19.98
CA LEU A 143 -19.40 -4.44 19.34
C LEU A 143 -20.79 -3.92 19.76
N PRO A 144 -21.00 -3.33 20.94
CA PRO A 144 -22.28 -2.70 21.24
C PRO A 144 -22.64 -1.56 20.27
N THR A 145 -21.63 -0.83 19.77
CA THR A 145 -21.81 0.35 18.93
C THR A 145 -21.47 0.12 17.46
N TYR A 146 -20.48 -0.75 17.17
CA TYR A 146 -19.92 -0.91 15.83
C TYR A 146 -20.02 -2.35 15.35
N ASN A 147 -20.07 -2.51 14.02
CA ASN A 147 -19.68 -3.76 13.37
C ASN A 147 -18.19 -3.70 13.00
N ILE A 148 -17.48 -4.81 13.17
CA ILE A 148 -16.02 -4.85 12.94
C ILE A 148 -15.69 -5.84 11.82
N VAL A 149 -15.03 -5.36 10.76
CA VAL A 149 -14.39 -6.18 9.75
C VAL A 149 -12.88 -6.21 10.01
N HIS A 150 -12.33 -7.40 10.19
CA HIS A 150 -10.93 -7.56 10.55
C HIS A 150 -10.19 -8.46 9.55
N ILE A 151 -9.26 -7.89 8.77
CA ILE A 151 -8.37 -8.65 7.90
C ILE A 151 -7.09 -8.95 8.66
N CYS A 152 -7.01 -10.18 9.16
CA CYS A 152 -6.01 -10.60 10.14
C CYS A 152 -4.64 -10.94 9.54
N GLY A 153 -4.58 -11.28 8.25
CA GLY A 153 -3.43 -11.90 7.60
C GLY A 153 -3.52 -13.44 7.61
N LYS A 154 -2.74 -14.05 6.72
CA LYS A 154 -2.72 -15.51 6.52
C LYS A 154 -2.40 -16.24 7.83
N ASP A 155 -3.13 -17.32 8.10
CA ASP A 155 -3.00 -18.20 9.26
C ASP A 155 -3.14 -17.47 10.63
N LYS A 156 -3.81 -16.28 10.65
CA LYS A 156 -3.96 -15.46 11.86
C LYS A 156 -5.41 -15.22 12.29
N MET A 157 -6.36 -15.93 11.71
CA MET A 157 -7.75 -15.88 12.20
C MET A 157 -7.85 -16.53 13.58
N ASP A 158 -8.78 -16.02 14.39
CA ASP A 158 -9.12 -16.61 15.68
C ASP A 158 -10.38 -17.48 15.54
N ASN A 159 -10.19 -18.78 15.57
CA ASN A 159 -11.25 -19.75 15.37
C ASN A 159 -12.32 -19.69 16.46
N MET A 160 -11.98 -19.23 17.67
CA MET A 160 -12.94 -19.10 18.79
C MET A 160 -13.91 -17.92 18.57
N ARG A 161 -13.61 -17.01 17.66
CA ARG A 161 -14.39 -15.79 17.40
C ARG A 161 -15.05 -15.75 16.02
N LEU A 162 -15.15 -16.89 15.33
CA LEU A 162 -15.76 -16.94 13.98
C LEU A 162 -17.27 -16.62 13.98
N SER A 163 -17.96 -16.90 15.09
CA SER A 163 -19.41 -16.74 15.20
C SER A 163 -19.81 -15.56 16.12
N VAL A 164 -18.91 -14.62 16.38
CA VAL A 164 -19.25 -13.44 17.20
C VAL A 164 -20.12 -12.48 16.38
N PRO A 165 -21.35 -12.16 16.82
CA PRO A 165 -22.22 -11.24 16.11
C PRO A 165 -21.59 -9.85 15.99
N GLY A 166 -21.65 -9.27 14.78
CA GLY A 166 -21.05 -7.96 14.49
C GLY A 166 -19.52 -7.97 14.29
N TYR A 167 -18.87 -9.16 14.33
CA TYR A 167 -17.44 -9.31 14.08
C TYR A 167 -17.20 -10.30 12.95
N LYS A 168 -16.55 -9.84 11.88
CA LYS A 168 -16.18 -10.68 10.74
C LYS A 168 -14.68 -10.65 10.50
N GLN A 169 -14.05 -11.82 10.48
CA GLN A 169 -12.64 -11.99 10.20
C GLN A 169 -12.41 -12.49 8.76
N PHE A 170 -11.33 -12.07 8.16
CA PHE A 170 -10.77 -12.58 6.92
C PHE A 170 -9.27 -12.77 7.06
N GLU A 171 -8.70 -13.82 6.49
CA GLU A 171 -7.25 -13.95 6.36
C GLU A 171 -6.72 -12.99 5.31
N TYR A 172 -7.38 -12.96 4.17
CA TYR A 172 -7.03 -12.15 3.02
C TYR A 172 -8.26 -11.85 2.18
N VAL A 173 -8.30 -10.69 1.56
CA VAL A 173 -9.39 -10.25 0.69
C VAL A 173 -8.82 -9.75 -0.63
N LYS A 174 -9.46 -10.10 -1.75
CA LYS A 174 -9.05 -9.68 -3.10
C LYS A 174 -10.13 -8.85 -3.77
N LYS A 175 -11.02 -9.52 -4.50
CA LYS A 175 -12.08 -8.87 -5.30
C LYS A 175 -13.12 -8.18 -4.43
N GLU A 176 -13.37 -8.74 -3.27
CA GLU A 176 -14.35 -8.25 -2.30
C GLU A 176 -13.88 -7.00 -1.55
N MET A 177 -12.59 -6.65 -1.63
CA MET A 177 -12.01 -5.49 -0.96
C MET A 177 -12.76 -4.19 -1.30
N LYS A 178 -13.20 -4.03 -2.54
CA LYS A 178 -13.98 -2.88 -2.99
C LYS A 178 -15.29 -2.73 -2.20
N ASP A 179 -15.97 -3.84 -1.94
CA ASP A 179 -17.26 -3.86 -1.26
C ASP A 179 -17.09 -3.63 0.24
N LEU A 180 -16.01 -4.18 0.83
CA LEU A 180 -15.64 -3.88 2.20
C LEU A 180 -15.28 -2.41 2.39
N PHE A 181 -14.54 -1.79 1.46
CA PHE A 181 -14.28 -0.34 1.50
C PHE A 181 -15.55 0.50 1.33
N ALA A 182 -16.46 0.09 0.43
CA ALA A 182 -17.71 0.81 0.23
C ALA A 182 -18.64 0.75 1.45
N MET A 183 -18.53 -0.32 2.25
CA MET A 183 -19.30 -0.52 3.47
C MET A 183 -18.66 0.19 4.69
N ALA A 184 -17.35 0.32 4.73
CA ALA A 184 -16.63 0.82 5.89
C ALA A 184 -16.87 2.33 6.11
N ASP A 185 -17.26 2.71 7.32
CA ASP A 185 -17.36 4.11 7.74
C ASP A 185 -16.02 4.62 8.28
N VAL A 186 -15.20 3.71 8.87
CA VAL A 186 -13.87 4.00 9.40
C VAL A 186 -12.91 2.89 9.01
N VAL A 187 -11.69 3.26 8.65
CA VAL A 187 -10.60 2.33 8.36
C VAL A 187 -9.44 2.57 9.33
N VAL A 188 -8.95 1.49 9.94
CA VAL A 188 -7.80 1.46 10.84
C VAL A 188 -6.72 0.54 10.24
N SER A 189 -5.50 1.08 10.00
CA SER A 189 -4.39 0.29 9.47
C SER A 189 -3.02 0.78 9.97
#